data_f37c36ce730bbd37f92f36e9662f49d4
#
_entry.id   f37c36ce730bbd37f92f36e9662f49d4
#
_cell.length_a   1.000
_cell.length_b   1.000
_cell.length_c   1.000
_cell.angle_alpha   90.00
_cell.angle_beta   90.00
_cell.angle_gamma   90.00
#
_symmetry.space_group_name_H-M   'P 1'
#
loop_
_entity.id
_entity.type
_entity.pdbx_description
1 polymer ?
#
loop_
_entity_poly.entity_id
_entity_poly.type
_entity_poly.pdbx_seq_one_letter_code
_entity_poly.pdbx_strand_id
1 'polypeptide(L)'
;HHGRRAHRRWEEAEHDLTRGDLWRRALGQMGAGVLIVAFFSDPLVGSLSKFSAAIAVPPFYVAFALAPFASNASEFIASLAFARKRRRKNISLTFAQVYGATTVNNTLNLGLFLFLIWAQRLPWVYSAEVVTLSLVTLAVGLVGGRATTLPAWLAFPALLLYPLAIVLVWLLGRGAAS
;
A
#
# COMPACT_ATOMS: atom_id res chain seq x y z
N HIS A 1 -7.56 2.64 -37.17
CA HIS A 1 -6.69 1.62 -37.78
C HIS A 1 -5.28 1.60 -37.16
N HIS A 2 -4.74 2.73 -36.69
CA HIS A 2 -3.38 2.81 -36.13
C HIS A 2 -3.21 2.12 -34.76
N GLY A 3 -4.21 2.19 -33.90
CA GLY A 3 -4.13 1.58 -32.56
C GLY A 3 -4.08 0.05 -32.57
N ARG A 4 -4.72 -0.60 -33.54
CA ARG A 4 -4.72 -2.07 -33.68
C ARG A 4 -3.39 -2.63 -34.19
N ARG A 5 -2.63 -1.86 -34.97
CA ARG A 5 -1.29 -2.28 -35.44
C ARG A 5 -0.23 -2.09 -34.35
N ALA A 6 -0.36 -1.10 -33.51
CA ALA A 6 0.51 -0.93 -32.35
C ALA A 6 0.28 -2.08 -31.34
N HIS A 7 -0.99 -2.40 -31.00
CA HIS A 7 -1.32 -3.47 -30.08
C HIS A 7 -0.79 -4.84 -30.53
N ARG A 8 -0.91 -5.18 -31.81
CA ARG A 8 -0.34 -6.42 -32.36
C ARG A 8 1.17 -6.47 -32.31
N ARG A 9 1.85 -5.37 -32.55
CA ARG A 9 3.33 -5.33 -32.44
C ARG A 9 3.83 -5.56 -31.03
N TRP A 10 3.09 -5.14 -30.01
CA TRP A 10 3.41 -5.42 -28.62
C TRP A 10 3.17 -6.90 -28.29
N GLU A 11 2.07 -7.48 -28.76
CA GLU A 11 1.76 -8.91 -28.58
C GLU A 11 2.79 -9.82 -29.31
N GLU A 12 3.20 -9.46 -30.51
CA GLU A 12 4.24 -10.16 -31.27
C GLU A 12 5.61 -10.06 -30.60
N ALA A 13 5.97 -8.89 -30.08
CA ALA A 13 7.23 -8.68 -29.35
C ALA A 13 7.28 -9.40 -27.99
N GLU A 14 6.15 -9.61 -27.34
CA GLU A 14 6.04 -10.40 -26.11
C GLU A 14 6.18 -11.91 -26.38
N HIS A 15 5.74 -12.37 -27.54
CA HIS A 15 5.78 -13.80 -27.89
C HIS A 15 7.20 -14.30 -28.28
N ASP A 16 8.09 -13.39 -28.69
CA ASP A 16 9.47 -13.72 -29.09
C ASP A 16 10.49 -13.70 -27.94
N LEU A 17 10.07 -13.31 -26.71
CA LEU A 17 10.98 -13.28 -25.57
C LEU A 17 11.12 -14.68 -24.97
N THR A 18 12.34 -15.23 -25.03
CA THR A 18 12.67 -16.45 -24.29
C THR A 18 12.42 -16.26 -22.80
N ARG A 19 11.99 -17.31 -22.12
CA ARG A 19 11.72 -17.31 -20.66
C ARG A 19 12.90 -16.70 -19.87
N GLY A 20 14.13 -16.91 -20.34
CA GLY A 20 15.34 -16.33 -19.75
C GLY A 20 15.42 -14.82 -19.89
N ASP A 21 15.01 -14.25 -21.01
CA ASP A 21 15.03 -12.80 -21.24
C ASP A 21 13.97 -12.08 -20.40
N LEU A 22 12.81 -12.71 -20.22
CA LEU A 22 11.77 -12.20 -19.31
C LEU A 22 12.26 -12.12 -17.85
N TRP A 23 12.92 -13.20 -17.38
CA TRP A 23 13.50 -13.23 -16.04
C TRP A 23 14.60 -12.18 -15.86
N ARG A 24 15.50 -12.05 -16.83
CA ARG A 24 16.59 -11.04 -16.78
C ARG A 24 16.03 -9.62 -16.73
N ARG A 25 15.02 -9.31 -17.55
CA ARG A 25 14.35 -8.00 -17.52
C ARG A 25 13.62 -7.75 -16.21
N ALA A 26 12.85 -8.71 -15.73
CA ALA A 26 12.13 -8.61 -14.45
C ALA A 26 13.10 -8.39 -13.28
N LEU A 27 14.15 -9.19 -13.18
CA LEU A 27 15.17 -9.06 -12.14
C LEU A 27 15.93 -7.74 -12.24
N GLY A 28 16.25 -7.29 -13.46
CA GLY A 28 16.89 -6.00 -13.69
C GLY A 28 16.01 -4.82 -13.26
N GLN A 29 14.73 -4.85 -13.61
CA GLN A 29 13.77 -3.83 -13.17
C GLN A 29 13.54 -3.83 -11.66
N MET A 30 13.42 -5.02 -11.06
CA MET A 30 13.33 -5.16 -9.60
C MET A 30 14.58 -4.62 -8.91
N GLY A 31 15.77 -4.99 -9.37
CA GLY A 31 17.04 -4.51 -8.84
C GLY A 31 17.17 -3.00 -8.94
N ALA A 32 16.83 -2.42 -10.09
CA ALA A 32 16.82 -0.98 -10.27
C ALA A 32 15.82 -0.29 -9.32
N GLY A 33 14.62 -0.84 -9.16
CA GLY A 33 13.63 -0.34 -8.20
C GLY A 33 14.14 -0.36 -6.76
N VAL A 34 14.75 -1.46 -6.33
CA VAL A 34 15.34 -1.57 -4.98
C VAL A 34 16.44 -0.53 -4.77
N LEU A 35 17.33 -0.34 -5.75
CA LEU A 35 18.40 0.66 -5.65
C LEU A 35 17.85 2.09 -5.56
N ILE A 36 16.82 2.42 -6.35
CA ILE A 36 16.16 3.73 -6.27
C ILE A 36 15.55 3.93 -4.89
N VAL A 37 14.80 2.96 -4.37
CA VAL A 37 14.21 3.05 -3.04
C VAL A 37 15.29 3.20 -1.97
N ALA A 38 16.35 2.38 -2.00
CA ALA A 38 17.44 2.46 -1.04
C ALA A 38 18.14 3.84 -1.06
N PHE A 39 18.37 4.40 -2.24
CA PHE A 39 19.01 5.70 -2.39
C PHE A 39 18.14 6.86 -1.89
N PHE A 40 16.82 6.80 -2.12
CA PHE A 40 15.91 7.88 -1.76
C PHE A 40 15.27 7.74 -0.38
N SER A 41 15.44 6.61 0.33
CA SER A 41 14.81 6.39 1.64
C SER A 41 15.30 7.38 2.70
N ASP A 42 16.61 7.58 2.83
CA ASP A 42 17.17 8.51 3.82
C ASP A 42 16.79 9.98 3.55
N PRO A 43 16.92 10.50 2.31
CA PRO A 43 16.41 11.82 1.97
C PRO A 43 14.91 12.00 2.23
N LEU A 44 14.11 10.98 1.98
CA LEU A 44 12.66 11.01 2.22
C LEU A 44 12.36 11.12 3.72
N VAL A 45 12.97 10.27 4.54
CA VAL A 45 12.81 10.30 6.00
C VAL A 45 13.28 11.65 6.57
N GLY A 46 14.41 12.14 6.12
CA GLY A 46 14.94 13.45 6.52
C GLY A 46 14.01 14.62 6.15
N SER A 47 13.43 14.58 4.95
CA SER A 47 12.46 15.59 4.49
C SER A 47 11.16 15.54 5.30
N LEU A 48 10.68 14.33 5.62
CA LEU A 48 9.49 14.11 6.44
C LEU A 48 9.68 14.66 7.86
N SER A 49 10.86 14.43 8.45
CA SER A 49 11.21 14.94 9.78
C SER A 49 11.29 16.47 9.81
N LYS A 50 11.88 17.09 8.79
CA LYS A 50 11.93 18.56 8.65
C LYS A 50 10.53 19.16 8.48
N PHE A 51 9.70 18.55 7.63
CA PHE A 51 8.32 19.00 7.44
C PHE A 51 7.50 18.89 8.73
N SER A 52 7.65 17.77 9.43
CA SER A 52 7.04 17.53 10.74
C SER A 52 7.42 18.63 11.76
N ALA A 53 8.69 18.98 11.85
CA ALA A 53 9.17 20.04 12.72
C ALA A 53 8.58 21.41 12.33
N ALA A 54 8.48 21.69 11.04
CA ALA A 54 7.92 22.97 10.53
C ALA A 54 6.45 23.17 10.87
N ILE A 55 5.65 22.09 10.93
CA ILE A 55 4.21 22.15 11.29
C ILE A 55 3.94 21.83 12.76
N ALA A 56 4.98 21.62 13.57
CA ALA A 56 4.89 21.25 15.00
C ALA A 56 4.02 20.00 15.27
N VAL A 57 4.05 19.02 14.34
CA VAL A 57 3.35 17.73 14.47
C VAL A 57 4.41 16.62 14.58
N PRO A 58 4.26 15.63 15.50
CA PRO A 58 5.21 14.54 15.61
C PRO A 58 5.41 13.79 14.29
N PRO A 59 6.64 13.40 13.93
CA PRO A 59 6.97 12.75 12.65
C PRO A 59 6.13 11.50 12.36
N PHE A 60 5.77 10.77 13.40
CA PHE A 60 4.90 9.60 13.30
C PHE A 60 3.56 9.91 12.62
N TYR A 61 2.83 10.95 13.07
CA TYR A 61 1.52 11.30 12.51
C TYR A 61 1.62 11.78 11.06
N VAL A 62 2.69 12.53 10.75
CA VAL A 62 2.97 12.96 9.38
C VAL A 62 3.24 11.76 8.48
N ALA A 63 4.08 10.83 8.92
CA ALA A 63 4.37 9.60 8.20
C ALA A 63 3.12 8.73 8.05
N PHE A 64 2.37 8.54 9.13
CA PHE A 64 1.14 7.73 9.14
C PHE A 64 0.08 8.30 8.18
N ALA A 65 0.00 9.63 8.06
CA ALA A 65 -0.93 10.28 7.14
C ALA A 65 -0.45 10.26 5.68
N LEU A 66 0.82 10.51 5.40
CA LEU A 66 1.32 10.72 4.04
C LEU A 66 1.86 9.45 3.37
N ALA A 67 2.54 8.57 4.12
CA ALA A 67 3.19 7.40 3.55
C ALA A 67 2.22 6.44 2.83
N PRO A 68 1.00 6.16 3.34
CA PRO A 68 0.05 5.31 2.63
C PRO A 68 -0.40 5.87 1.28
N PHE A 69 -0.54 7.19 1.15
CA PHE A 69 -0.86 7.82 -0.14
C PHE A 69 0.29 7.69 -1.12
N ALA A 70 1.51 7.90 -0.66
CA ALA A 70 2.69 7.79 -1.51
C ALA A 70 2.93 6.34 -1.95
N SER A 71 2.85 5.37 -1.03
CA SER A 71 3.11 3.96 -1.30
C SER A 71 2.03 3.31 -2.17
N ASN A 72 0.77 3.74 -2.07
CA ASN A 72 -0.35 3.18 -2.82
C ASN A 72 -0.84 4.08 -3.97
N ALA A 73 -0.02 5.06 -4.39
CA ALA A 73 -0.40 6.00 -5.45
C ALA A 73 -0.68 5.29 -6.78
N SER A 74 0.09 4.26 -7.12
CA SER A 74 -0.09 3.46 -8.34
C SER A 74 -1.42 2.71 -8.35
N GLU A 75 -1.77 2.08 -7.23
CA GLU A 75 -3.03 1.36 -7.04
C GLU A 75 -4.22 2.31 -7.10
N PHE A 76 -4.09 3.49 -6.50
CA PHE A 76 -5.11 4.51 -6.53
C PHE A 76 -5.38 5.01 -7.97
N ILE A 77 -4.32 5.34 -8.72
CA ILE A 77 -4.42 5.78 -10.12
C ILE A 77 -5.01 4.68 -11.00
N ALA A 78 -4.56 3.44 -10.85
CA ALA A 78 -5.08 2.30 -11.61
C ALA A 78 -6.56 2.03 -11.28
N SER A 79 -6.93 2.07 -10.01
CA SER A 79 -8.32 1.90 -9.56
C SER A 79 -9.24 2.97 -10.14
N LEU A 80 -8.80 4.23 -10.16
CA LEU A 80 -9.55 5.33 -10.77
C LEU A 80 -9.71 5.15 -12.29
N ALA A 81 -8.65 4.71 -12.97
CA ALA A 81 -8.69 4.43 -14.40
C ALA A 81 -9.65 3.27 -14.74
N PHE A 82 -9.68 2.21 -13.92
CA PHE A 82 -10.62 1.11 -14.08
C PHE A 82 -12.07 1.52 -13.79
N ALA A 83 -12.29 2.30 -12.74
CA ALA A 83 -13.61 2.81 -12.38
C ALA A 83 -14.23 3.67 -13.49
N ARG A 84 -13.44 4.52 -14.16
CA ARG A 84 -13.88 5.34 -15.30
C ARG A 84 -14.42 4.52 -16.48
N LYS A 85 -13.94 3.29 -16.66
CA LYS A 85 -14.39 2.40 -17.74
C LYS A 85 -15.77 1.78 -17.49
N ARG A 86 -16.36 1.90 -16.31
CA ARG A 86 -17.71 1.48 -15.89
C ARG A 86 -18.08 0.04 -16.28
N ARG A 87 -17.11 -0.89 -16.36
CA ARG A 87 -17.35 -2.30 -16.71
C ARG A 87 -17.24 -3.17 -15.46
N ARG A 88 -18.16 -4.12 -15.26
CA ARG A 88 -18.12 -5.05 -14.11
C ARG A 88 -16.81 -5.79 -13.98
N LYS A 89 -16.21 -6.25 -15.09
CA LYS A 89 -14.90 -6.90 -15.10
C LYS A 89 -13.80 -6.00 -14.52
N ASN A 90 -13.83 -4.71 -14.79
CA ASN A 90 -12.82 -3.76 -14.28
C ASN A 90 -12.96 -3.52 -12.79
N ILE A 91 -14.19 -3.56 -12.25
CA ILE A 91 -14.43 -3.47 -10.81
C ILE A 91 -13.84 -4.68 -10.10
N SER A 92 -14.07 -5.89 -10.61
CA SER A 92 -13.46 -7.11 -10.06
C SER A 92 -11.93 -7.07 -10.08
N LEU A 93 -11.33 -6.57 -11.18
CA LEU A 93 -9.88 -6.38 -11.28
C LEU A 93 -9.36 -5.37 -10.25
N THR A 94 -10.09 -4.26 -10.02
CA THR A 94 -9.73 -3.27 -9.00
C THR A 94 -9.71 -3.91 -7.61
N PHE A 95 -10.75 -4.65 -7.25
CA PHE A 95 -10.78 -5.37 -5.97
C PHE A 95 -9.64 -6.36 -5.83
N ALA A 96 -9.40 -7.19 -6.85
CA ALA A 96 -8.30 -8.16 -6.83
C ALA A 96 -6.93 -7.48 -6.66
N GLN A 97 -6.72 -6.33 -7.31
CA GLN A 97 -5.49 -5.54 -7.18
C GLN A 97 -5.32 -4.97 -5.77
N VAL A 98 -6.36 -4.32 -5.23
CA VAL A 98 -6.30 -3.69 -3.90
C VAL A 98 -6.11 -4.74 -2.80
N TYR A 99 -6.89 -5.81 -2.79
CA TYR A 99 -6.75 -6.88 -1.80
C TYR A 99 -5.43 -7.65 -1.96
N GLY A 100 -4.97 -7.88 -3.19
CA GLY A 100 -3.67 -8.49 -3.47
C GLY A 100 -2.52 -7.65 -2.94
N ALA A 101 -2.51 -6.36 -3.23
CA ALA A 101 -1.51 -5.42 -2.71
C ALA A 101 -1.51 -5.37 -1.18
N THR A 102 -2.68 -5.27 -0.56
CA THR A 102 -2.83 -5.28 0.90
C THR A 102 -2.29 -6.57 1.52
N THR A 103 -2.60 -7.72 0.93
CA THR A 103 -2.13 -9.03 1.42
C THR A 103 -0.61 -9.12 1.34
N VAL A 104 -0.01 -8.75 0.21
CA VAL A 104 1.45 -8.76 0.02
C VAL A 104 2.12 -7.80 0.98
N ASN A 105 1.63 -6.55 1.09
CA ASN A 105 2.20 -5.55 1.98
C ASN A 105 2.13 -6.01 3.45
N ASN A 106 1.00 -6.52 3.90
CA ASN A 106 0.86 -6.97 5.29
C ASN A 106 1.72 -8.21 5.58
N THR A 107 1.78 -9.17 4.67
CA THR A 107 2.50 -10.43 4.90
C THR A 107 4.01 -10.24 4.74
N LEU A 108 4.45 -9.62 3.64
CA LEU A 108 5.87 -9.47 3.33
C LEU A 108 6.54 -8.45 4.25
N ASN A 109 5.94 -7.26 4.40
CA ASN A 109 6.52 -6.19 5.21
C ASN A 109 6.53 -6.55 6.70
N LEU A 110 5.42 -7.14 7.20
CA LEU A 110 5.37 -7.62 8.58
C LEU A 110 6.36 -8.76 8.81
N GLY A 111 6.44 -9.71 7.88
CA GLY A 111 7.39 -10.83 7.97
C GLY A 111 8.84 -10.34 7.98
N LEU A 112 9.20 -9.41 7.10
CA LEU A 112 10.53 -8.79 7.08
C LEU A 112 10.82 -8.01 8.37
N PHE A 113 9.84 -7.25 8.86
CA PHE A 113 9.98 -6.49 10.10
C PHE A 113 10.18 -7.41 11.32
N LEU A 114 9.40 -8.48 11.43
CA LEU A 114 9.57 -9.49 12.49
C LEU A 114 10.93 -10.17 12.40
N PHE A 115 11.39 -10.48 11.18
CA PHE A 115 12.72 -11.03 10.97
C PHE A 115 13.82 -10.08 11.46
N LEU A 116 13.73 -8.78 11.15
CA LEU A 116 14.68 -7.78 11.62
C LEU A 116 14.68 -7.65 13.14
N ILE A 117 13.51 -7.64 13.78
CA ILE A 117 13.38 -7.62 15.24
C ILE A 117 14.07 -8.84 15.86
N TRP A 118 13.82 -10.03 15.32
CA TRP A 118 14.43 -11.25 15.78
C TRP A 118 15.95 -11.24 15.58
N ALA A 119 16.43 -10.85 14.40
CA ALA A 119 17.85 -10.83 14.05
C ALA A 119 18.65 -9.83 14.90
N GLN A 120 18.07 -8.66 15.19
CA GLN A 120 18.70 -7.60 15.97
C GLN A 120 18.34 -7.64 17.46
N ARG A 121 17.55 -8.63 17.89
CA ARG A 121 17.10 -8.80 19.28
C ARG A 121 16.44 -7.55 19.87
N LEU A 122 15.68 -6.84 19.04
CA LEU A 122 14.96 -5.64 19.46
C LEU A 122 13.76 -6.02 20.34
N PRO A 123 13.45 -5.26 21.40
CA PRO A 123 12.25 -5.49 22.18
C PRO A 123 11.02 -5.15 21.33
N TRP A 124 10.06 -6.08 21.30
CA TRP A 124 8.76 -5.82 20.68
C TRP A 124 7.76 -5.42 21.76
N VAL A 125 7.20 -4.23 21.59
CA VAL A 125 6.08 -3.76 22.42
C VAL A 125 4.87 -3.56 21.51
N TYR A 126 3.73 -4.12 21.90
CA TYR A 126 2.47 -3.85 21.21
C TYR A 126 2.06 -2.41 21.47
N SER A 127 2.26 -1.56 20.48
CA SER A 127 1.91 -0.14 20.56
C SER A 127 0.45 0.10 20.15
N ALA A 128 -0.06 1.28 20.48
CA ALA A 128 -1.40 1.73 20.11
C ALA A 128 -1.65 1.64 18.58
N GLU A 129 -0.60 1.86 17.81
CA GLU A 129 -0.61 1.78 16.35
C GLU A 129 -0.92 0.36 15.85
N VAL A 130 -0.24 -0.64 16.42
CA VAL A 130 -0.44 -2.05 16.05
C VAL A 130 -1.86 -2.50 16.37
N VAL A 131 -2.37 -2.13 17.54
CA VAL A 131 -3.75 -2.45 17.95
C VAL A 131 -4.75 -1.80 16.99
N THR A 132 -4.57 -0.50 16.70
CA THR A 132 -5.47 0.25 15.81
C THR A 132 -5.47 -0.34 14.39
N LEU A 133 -4.29 -0.61 13.82
CA LEU A 133 -4.17 -1.20 12.49
C LEU A 133 -4.80 -2.60 12.43
N SER A 134 -4.62 -3.41 13.47
CA SER A 134 -5.23 -4.74 13.57
C SER A 134 -6.75 -4.66 13.60
N LEU A 135 -7.33 -3.76 14.40
CA LEU A 135 -8.77 -3.53 14.49
C LEU A 135 -9.35 -3.06 13.16
N VAL A 136 -8.72 -2.07 12.51
CA VAL A 136 -9.18 -1.56 11.21
C VAL A 136 -9.10 -2.64 10.13
N THR A 137 -8.00 -3.39 10.08
CA THR A 137 -7.81 -4.48 9.12
C THR A 137 -8.86 -5.58 9.32
N LEU A 138 -9.12 -5.94 10.57
CA LEU A 138 -10.15 -6.93 10.90
C LEU A 138 -11.54 -6.46 10.50
N ALA A 139 -11.90 -5.19 10.80
CA ALA A 139 -13.19 -4.61 10.44
C ALA A 139 -13.40 -4.62 8.91
N VAL A 140 -12.42 -4.14 8.15
CA VAL A 140 -12.48 -4.11 6.68
C VAL A 140 -12.51 -5.53 6.11
N GLY A 141 -11.71 -6.44 6.65
CA GLY A 141 -11.67 -7.84 6.23
C GLY A 141 -12.98 -8.58 6.46
N LEU A 142 -13.62 -8.37 7.61
CA LEU A 142 -14.92 -8.97 7.93
C LEU A 142 -16.03 -8.46 7.02
N VAL A 143 -16.06 -7.17 6.72
CA VAL A 143 -17.04 -6.58 5.80
C VAL A 143 -16.81 -7.08 4.38
N GLY A 144 -15.57 -7.04 3.90
CA GLY A 144 -15.23 -7.49 2.55
C GLY A 144 -15.39 -8.99 2.34
N GLY A 145 -15.07 -9.81 3.35
CA GLY A 145 -15.17 -11.27 3.26
C GLY A 145 -16.59 -11.82 3.32
N ARG A 146 -17.55 -11.07 3.90
CA ARG A 146 -18.96 -11.50 3.99
C ARG A 146 -19.84 -10.93 2.88
N ALA A 147 -19.42 -9.85 2.24
CA ALA A 147 -20.24 -9.16 1.24
C ALA A 147 -20.01 -9.73 -0.16
N THR A 148 -21.03 -10.30 -0.76
CA THR A 148 -21.03 -10.67 -2.19
C THR A 148 -21.26 -9.47 -3.10
N THR A 149 -21.89 -8.42 -2.58
CA THR A 149 -22.12 -7.13 -3.26
C THR A 149 -21.83 -6.00 -2.30
N LEU A 150 -21.05 -5.03 -2.74
CA LEU A 150 -20.70 -3.85 -1.95
C LEU A 150 -21.49 -2.66 -2.49
N PRO A 151 -22.47 -2.14 -1.76
CA PRO A 151 -23.19 -0.94 -2.17
C PRO A 151 -22.26 0.28 -2.08
N ALA A 152 -22.45 1.24 -2.99
CA ALA A 152 -21.57 2.41 -3.12
C ALA A 152 -21.49 3.28 -1.85
N TRP A 153 -22.55 3.28 -1.01
CA TRP A 153 -22.54 4.03 0.26
C TRP A 153 -21.49 3.55 1.26
N LEU A 154 -21.03 2.29 1.18
CA LEU A 154 -19.94 1.76 2.01
C LEU A 154 -18.60 2.48 1.78
N ALA A 155 -18.47 3.21 0.69
CA ALA A 155 -17.28 4.05 0.45
C ALA A 155 -17.13 5.14 1.51
N PHE A 156 -18.21 5.70 2.03
CA PHE A 156 -18.16 6.74 3.07
C PHE A 156 -17.58 6.23 4.38
N PRO A 157 -18.13 5.17 5.02
CA PRO A 157 -17.51 4.64 6.24
C PRO A 157 -16.10 4.11 6.00
N ALA A 158 -15.80 3.52 4.84
CA ALA A 158 -14.44 3.07 4.52
C ALA A 158 -13.45 4.24 4.48
N LEU A 159 -13.82 5.37 3.88
CA LEU A 159 -12.99 6.58 3.88
C LEU A 159 -12.85 7.19 5.28
N LEU A 160 -13.88 7.10 6.12
CA LEU A 160 -13.86 7.60 7.50
C LEU A 160 -12.99 6.74 8.43
N LEU A 161 -12.77 5.46 8.12
CA LEU A 161 -11.88 4.61 8.92
C LEU A 161 -10.46 5.15 8.99
N TYR A 162 -10.00 5.83 7.95
CA TYR A 162 -8.64 6.35 7.90
C TYR A 162 -8.40 7.50 8.90
N PRO A 163 -9.15 8.62 8.89
CA PRO A 163 -9.01 9.64 9.91
C PRO A 163 -9.38 9.11 11.32
N LEU A 164 -10.32 8.17 11.42
CA LEU A 164 -10.67 7.53 12.68
C LEU A 164 -9.48 6.73 13.25
N ALA A 165 -8.72 6.04 12.41
CA ALA A 165 -7.50 5.34 12.82
C ALA A 165 -6.47 6.29 13.43
N ILE A 166 -6.28 7.49 12.87
CA ILE A 166 -5.38 8.52 13.41
C ILE A 166 -5.85 8.95 14.81
N VAL A 167 -7.14 9.20 14.97
CA VAL A 167 -7.73 9.57 16.27
C VAL A 167 -7.59 8.45 17.30
N LEU A 168 -7.82 7.20 16.90
CA LEU A 168 -7.66 6.03 17.78
C LEU A 168 -6.22 5.87 18.26
N VAL A 169 -5.24 6.00 17.37
CA VAL A 169 -3.82 5.96 17.74
C VAL A 169 -3.51 7.05 18.76
N TRP A 170 -4.01 8.26 18.53
CA TRP A 170 -3.78 9.36 19.46
C TRP A 170 -4.43 9.14 20.85
N LEU A 171 -5.67 8.62 20.88
CA LEU A 171 -6.37 8.32 22.13
C LEU A 171 -5.70 7.20 22.92
N LEU A 172 -5.37 6.08 22.24
CA LEU A 172 -4.73 4.92 22.88
C LEU A 172 -3.29 5.24 23.30
N GLY A 173 -2.57 6.03 22.51
CA GLY A 173 -1.22 6.47 22.86
C GLY A 173 -1.17 7.35 24.10
N ARG A 174 -2.20 8.17 24.35
CA ARG A 174 -2.33 8.96 25.59
C ARG A 174 -2.63 8.08 26.81
N GLY A 175 -3.47 7.06 26.65
CA GLY A 175 -3.80 6.15 27.75
C GLY A 175 -2.66 5.24 28.18
N ALA A 176 -1.68 5.01 27.31
CA ALA A 176 -0.47 4.23 27.62
C ALA A 176 0.65 5.06 28.27
N ALA A 177 0.54 6.39 28.24
CA ALA A 177 1.50 7.32 28.83
C ALA A 177 1.09 7.85 30.22
N SER A 178 -0.13 7.52 30.68
CA SER A 178 -0.66 7.80 32.03
C SER A 178 -0.50 6.59 32.94
#